data_1368924138a92f96c3eb7ca3333ff8e1
#
_entry.id   1368924138a92f96c3eb7ca3333ff8e1
#
_cell.length_a   1.000
_cell.length_b   1.000
_cell.length_c   1.000
_cell.angle_alpha   90.00
_cell.angle_beta   90.00
_cell.angle_gamma   90.00
#
_symmetry.space_group_name_H-M   'P 1'
#
loop_
_entity.id
_entity.type
_entity.pdbx_description
1 polymer ?
#
loop_
_entity_poly.entity_id
_entity_poly.type
_entity_poly.pdbx_seq_one_letter_code
_entity_poly.pdbx_strand_id
1 'polypeptide(L)'
;MEDKPTIPEKGRYQLKFRGIKCLNCEHPLDMSDKFCPSCSQANSTKKLSLKDFFDEFFSSLISYDSKLLRTLSALLLKPGKITRDYINGKRVSYTNPFRFLLSLAIVYFLIINYTGNFSDWDRYGKKSGVDFLQSLDSWKVNLNNSEDVELGQDIDSLKKVINYEGFLEKKKKKDSLVLNDPKNHFNKIISGETDGKFSQKQEFFYLLLRKDSIYNFDDAVDKYGVPKTLGNKVAFNASNGLLHIQQEPGSFLSMVISKLPFAIFFFLPVFAFFIWLIYIRKKYNYIDHLIFSFHNTSLLFILLIISYLIDSLFTVNSGWIFLTIFSVYLFRAMKKFYDQGLFKTIVKYLFLNSIFFILALFMILILFTGNLFTY
;
A
#
# COMPACT_ATOMS: atom_id res chain seq x y z
N MET A 1 -35.43 27.01 -42.09
CA MET A 1 -34.38 26.19 -41.47
C MET A 1 -34.60 26.30 -39.96
N GLU A 2 -35.21 25.30 -39.34
CA GLU A 2 -35.45 25.27 -37.91
C GLU A 2 -34.09 25.09 -37.16
N ASP A 3 -33.74 26.09 -36.37
CA ASP A 3 -32.60 26.00 -35.43
C ASP A 3 -32.88 24.89 -34.42
N LYS A 4 -32.24 23.74 -34.61
CA LYS A 4 -32.25 22.69 -33.57
C LYS A 4 -31.62 23.27 -32.29
N PRO A 5 -32.28 23.18 -31.15
CA PRO A 5 -31.73 23.69 -29.90
C PRO A 5 -30.40 22.97 -29.62
N THR A 6 -29.31 23.69 -29.72
CA THR A 6 -27.99 23.20 -29.37
C THR A 6 -27.93 23.07 -27.86
N ILE A 7 -27.90 21.84 -27.37
CA ILE A 7 -27.64 21.56 -25.94
C ILE A 7 -26.33 22.25 -25.57
N PRO A 8 -26.30 23.18 -24.60
CA PRO A 8 -25.08 23.87 -24.24
C PRO A 8 -24.03 22.86 -23.77
N GLU A 9 -22.93 22.80 -24.48
CA GLU A 9 -21.82 21.89 -24.17
C GLU A 9 -21.27 22.22 -22.77
N LYS A 10 -21.24 21.23 -21.89
CA LYS A 10 -20.71 21.38 -20.52
C LYS A 10 -19.26 20.92 -20.44
N GLY A 11 -18.52 21.48 -19.48
CA GLY A 11 -17.17 21.05 -19.16
C GLY A 11 -16.10 21.51 -20.17
N ARG A 12 -15.18 20.63 -20.54
CA ARG A 12 -14.02 20.92 -21.39
C ARG A 12 -14.35 21.09 -22.88
N TYR A 13 -15.54 20.71 -23.31
CA TYR A 13 -15.98 20.80 -24.71
C TYR A 13 -16.59 22.15 -25.08
N GLN A 14 -16.68 23.10 -24.16
CA GLN A 14 -17.20 24.45 -24.41
C GLN A 14 -16.31 25.19 -25.41
N LEU A 15 -16.92 25.99 -26.30
CA LEU A 15 -16.25 26.77 -27.32
C LEU A 15 -15.10 27.64 -26.77
N LYS A 16 -15.27 28.23 -25.60
CA LYS A 16 -14.26 29.09 -24.94
C LYS A 16 -12.93 28.37 -24.64
N PHE A 17 -12.92 27.04 -24.63
CA PHE A 17 -11.72 26.24 -24.38
C PHE A 17 -11.15 25.63 -25.66
N ARG A 18 -11.74 25.89 -26.82
CA ARG A 18 -11.23 25.37 -28.07
C ARG A 18 -10.02 26.19 -28.57
N GLY A 19 -9.06 25.50 -29.11
CA GLY A 19 -7.86 26.09 -29.70
C GLY A 19 -7.88 26.00 -31.21
N ILE A 20 -7.10 26.84 -31.89
CA ILE A 20 -6.90 26.86 -33.34
C ILE A 20 -5.82 25.89 -33.81
N LYS A 21 -5.15 25.19 -32.88
CA LYS A 21 -4.07 24.24 -33.11
C LYS A 21 -4.17 23.07 -32.14
N CYS A 22 -4.01 21.87 -32.64
CA CYS A 22 -4.03 20.67 -31.82
C CYS A 22 -2.81 20.62 -30.90
N LEU A 23 -3.04 20.50 -29.57
CA LEU A 23 -1.98 20.44 -28.58
C LEU A 23 -1.12 19.15 -28.64
N ASN A 24 -1.58 18.12 -29.38
CA ASN A 24 -0.88 16.84 -29.48
C ASN A 24 -0.04 16.74 -30.78
N CYS A 25 -0.66 16.97 -31.93
CA CYS A 25 -0.02 16.76 -33.23
C CYS A 25 0.20 18.05 -34.03
N GLU A 26 -0.17 19.21 -33.45
CA GLU A 26 -0.01 20.54 -34.03
C GLU A 26 -0.83 20.81 -35.28
N HIS A 27 -1.73 19.88 -35.67
CA HIS A 27 -2.64 20.06 -36.78
C HIS A 27 -3.49 21.33 -36.57
N PRO A 28 -3.66 22.21 -37.61
CA PRO A 28 -4.55 23.35 -37.51
C PRO A 28 -5.99 22.89 -37.31
N LEU A 29 -6.72 23.55 -36.42
CA LEU A 29 -8.10 23.22 -36.06
C LEU A 29 -9.00 24.41 -36.26
N ASP A 30 -10.23 24.14 -36.72
CA ASP A 30 -11.31 25.10 -36.68
C ASP A 30 -11.93 25.15 -35.25
N MET A 31 -12.49 26.32 -34.88
CA MET A 31 -13.19 26.47 -33.63
C MET A 31 -14.44 25.58 -33.54
N SER A 32 -14.98 25.12 -34.66
CA SER A 32 -16.09 24.14 -34.72
C SER A 32 -15.65 22.73 -34.42
N ASP A 33 -14.36 22.41 -34.57
CA ASP A 33 -13.82 21.06 -34.38
C ASP A 33 -13.86 20.64 -32.90
N LYS A 34 -14.65 19.64 -32.58
CA LYS A 34 -14.67 19.02 -31.24
C LYS A 34 -13.47 18.15 -30.98
N PHE A 35 -12.98 17.50 -32.01
CA PHE A 35 -11.83 16.59 -32.00
C PHE A 35 -10.91 16.89 -33.19
N CYS A 36 -9.63 16.68 -33.01
CA CYS A 36 -8.65 16.78 -34.07
C CYS A 36 -8.89 15.67 -35.12
N PRO A 37 -9.06 16.00 -36.41
CA PRO A 37 -9.28 15.02 -37.46
C PRO A 37 -8.05 14.12 -37.70
N SER A 38 -6.84 14.61 -37.37
CA SER A 38 -5.58 13.86 -37.56
C SER A 38 -5.27 12.87 -36.45
N CYS A 39 -5.57 13.19 -35.18
CA CYS A 39 -5.16 12.36 -34.04
C CYS A 39 -6.28 12.07 -33.02
N SER A 40 -7.50 12.50 -33.32
CA SER A 40 -8.72 12.31 -32.51
C SER A 40 -8.63 12.88 -31.07
N GLN A 41 -7.63 13.74 -30.77
CA GLN A 41 -7.59 14.43 -29.50
C GLN A 41 -8.71 15.47 -29.40
N ALA A 42 -9.36 15.54 -28.25
CA ALA A 42 -10.36 16.57 -27.97
C ALA A 42 -9.73 17.97 -28.05
N ASN A 43 -10.38 18.87 -28.82
CA ASN A 43 -9.97 20.26 -28.94
C ASN A 43 -10.34 21.02 -27.67
N SER A 44 -9.44 21.03 -26.68
CA SER A 44 -9.65 21.73 -25.44
C SER A 44 -8.34 22.18 -24.79
N THR A 45 -8.23 23.46 -24.49
CA THR A 45 -7.14 24.09 -23.74
C THR A 45 -7.41 24.16 -22.25
N LYS A 46 -8.60 23.70 -21.79
CA LYS A 46 -8.96 23.67 -20.37
C LYS A 46 -8.01 22.79 -19.58
N LYS A 47 -7.55 23.27 -18.43
CA LYS A 47 -6.79 22.45 -17.47
C LYS A 47 -7.61 21.27 -16.99
N LEU A 48 -6.95 20.14 -16.75
CA LEU A 48 -7.58 18.92 -16.23
C LEU A 48 -8.21 19.16 -14.85
N SER A 49 -9.42 18.66 -14.67
CA SER A 49 -10.06 18.49 -13.37
C SER A 49 -10.06 17.01 -12.98
N LEU A 50 -10.24 16.71 -11.70
CA LEU A 50 -10.38 15.33 -11.20
C LEU A 50 -11.50 14.58 -11.94
N LYS A 51 -12.63 15.24 -12.17
CA LYS A 51 -13.75 14.65 -12.89
C LYS A 51 -13.37 14.28 -14.33
N ASP A 52 -12.71 15.18 -15.07
CA ASP A 52 -12.26 14.92 -16.44
C ASP A 52 -11.29 13.72 -16.50
N PHE A 53 -10.48 13.55 -15.45
CA PHE A 53 -9.53 12.45 -15.33
C PHE A 53 -10.23 11.09 -15.11
N PHE A 54 -11.22 11.02 -14.23
CA PHE A 54 -12.00 9.81 -14.00
C PHE A 54 -12.89 9.46 -15.21
N ASP A 55 -13.53 10.43 -15.85
CA ASP A 55 -14.35 10.20 -17.03
C ASP A 55 -13.50 9.61 -18.18
N GLU A 56 -12.26 10.07 -18.34
CA GLU A 56 -11.32 9.52 -19.33
C GLU A 56 -10.87 8.10 -18.97
N PHE A 57 -10.70 7.80 -17.67
CA PHE A 57 -10.39 6.46 -17.19
C PHE A 57 -11.47 5.45 -17.58
N PHE A 58 -12.72 5.72 -17.25
CA PHE A 58 -13.83 4.80 -17.53
C PHE A 58 -14.07 4.62 -19.03
N SER A 59 -13.94 5.67 -19.84
CA SER A 59 -14.10 5.58 -21.29
C SER A 59 -12.98 4.81 -22.01
N SER A 60 -11.79 4.78 -21.42
CA SER A 60 -10.60 4.15 -22.02
C SER A 60 -10.37 2.69 -21.60
N LEU A 61 -11.21 2.14 -20.71
CA LEU A 61 -11.11 0.75 -20.24
C LEU A 61 -11.22 -0.29 -21.37
N ILE A 62 -11.78 0.09 -22.51
CA ILE A 62 -12.11 -0.81 -23.63
C ILE A 62 -11.07 -0.79 -24.77
N SER A 63 -10.16 0.19 -24.84
CA SER A 63 -9.20 0.31 -25.94
C SER A 63 -7.74 0.24 -25.48
N TYR A 64 -7.15 -0.96 -25.56
CA TYR A 64 -5.72 -1.18 -25.33
C TYR A 64 -4.95 -0.82 -26.61
N ASP A 65 -4.19 0.28 -26.59
CA ASP A 65 -3.65 0.89 -27.79
C ASP A 65 -2.10 0.88 -27.83
N SER A 66 -1.52 0.92 -29.01
CA SER A 66 -0.07 1.02 -29.33
C SER A 66 0.69 2.16 -28.63
N LYS A 67 -0.01 2.99 -27.86
CA LYS A 67 0.50 4.07 -27.01
C LYS A 67 1.37 3.56 -25.86
N LEU A 68 1.20 2.27 -25.47
CA LEU A 68 1.96 1.66 -24.39
C LEU A 68 3.46 1.78 -24.58
N LEU A 69 3.96 1.40 -25.75
CA LEU A 69 5.40 1.46 -26.07
C LEU A 69 5.94 2.89 -26.05
N ARG A 70 5.14 3.85 -26.50
CA ARG A 70 5.51 5.28 -26.46
C ARG A 70 5.57 5.78 -25.01
N THR A 71 4.62 5.38 -24.18
CA THR A 71 4.61 5.72 -22.76
C THR A 71 5.82 5.13 -22.05
N LEU A 72 6.10 3.85 -22.29
CA LEU A 72 7.22 3.12 -21.70
C LEU A 72 8.57 3.76 -22.07
N SER A 73 8.82 4.01 -23.37
CA SER A 73 10.06 4.65 -23.83
C SER A 73 10.21 6.07 -23.28
N ALA A 74 9.13 6.84 -23.20
CA ALA A 74 9.18 8.20 -22.65
C ALA A 74 9.47 8.20 -21.16
N LEU A 75 8.91 7.25 -20.39
CA LEU A 75 9.19 7.09 -18.96
C LEU A 75 10.63 6.67 -18.71
N LEU A 76 11.16 5.70 -19.43
CA LEU A 76 12.51 5.18 -19.19
C LEU A 76 13.59 6.18 -19.62
N LEU A 77 13.43 6.85 -20.76
CA LEU A 77 14.51 7.61 -21.38
C LEU A 77 14.45 9.13 -21.11
N LYS A 78 13.29 9.69 -20.76
CA LYS A 78 13.08 11.14 -20.72
C LYS A 78 12.47 11.62 -19.38
N PRO A 79 13.28 11.71 -18.29
CA PRO A 79 12.79 12.09 -16.96
C PRO A 79 11.98 13.38 -16.95
N GLY A 80 10.75 13.33 -16.41
CA GLY A 80 9.84 14.47 -16.26
C GLY A 80 9.20 14.99 -17.55
N LYS A 81 9.66 14.53 -18.73
CA LYS A 81 9.12 15.01 -20.03
C LYS A 81 7.70 14.52 -20.25
N ILE A 82 7.42 13.25 -20.02
CA ILE A 82 6.08 12.68 -20.24
C ILE A 82 5.01 13.41 -19.43
N THR A 83 5.30 13.73 -18.16
CA THR A 83 4.38 14.48 -17.31
C THR A 83 4.14 15.89 -17.86
N ARG A 84 5.19 16.58 -18.26
CA ARG A 84 5.09 17.91 -18.86
C ARG A 84 4.30 17.89 -20.17
N ASP A 85 4.58 16.95 -21.05
CA ASP A 85 3.87 16.77 -22.32
C ASP A 85 2.37 16.48 -22.09
N TYR A 86 2.05 15.60 -21.14
CA TYR A 86 0.69 15.21 -20.79
C TYR A 86 -0.13 16.39 -20.21
N ILE A 87 0.47 17.17 -19.31
CA ILE A 87 -0.16 18.36 -18.71
C ILE A 87 -0.36 19.45 -19.75
N ASN A 88 0.60 19.62 -20.67
CA ASN A 88 0.53 20.60 -21.76
C ASN A 88 -0.41 20.18 -22.90
N GLY A 89 -1.12 19.04 -22.77
CA GLY A 89 -2.19 18.66 -23.68
C GLY A 89 -1.90 17.47 -24.60
N LYS A 90 -0.69 16.90 -24.66
CA LYS A 90 -0.36 15.71 -25.48
C LYS A 90 -0.89 14.41 -24.86
N ARG A 91 -2.20 14.35 -24.58
CA ARG A 91 -2.83 13.25 -23.83
C ARG A 91 -3.08 12.01 -24.69
N VAL A 92 -3.42 12.20 -25.96
CA VAL A 92 -3.70 11.10 -26.89
C VAL A 92 -2.45 10.28 -27.21
N SER A 93 -1.27 10.90 -27.13
CA SER A 93 0.01 10.23 -27.42
C SER A 93 0.48 9.26 -26.35
N TYR A 94 -0.08 9.33 -25.16
CA TYR A 94 0.34 8.54 -24.00
C TYR A 94 -0.85 7.80 -23.40
N THR A 95 -0.57 6.70 -22.71
CA THR A 95 -1.56 5.98 -21.90
C THR A 95 -2.00 6.84 -20.73
N ASN A 96 -3.27 6.74 -20.32
CA ASN A 96 -3.76 7.42 -19.11
C ASN A 96 -2.90 7.01 -17.91
N PRO A 97 -2.28 7.97 -17.19
CA PRO A 97 -1.30 7.68 -16.13
C PRO A 97 -1.87 6.87 -14.98
N PHE A 98 -3.13 7.10 -14.63
CA PHE A 98 -3.83 6.35 -13.58
C PHE A 98 -4.03 4.88 -13.97
N ARG A 99 -4.58 4.63 -15.17
CA ARG A 99 -4.80 3.27 -15.69
C ARG A 99 -3.49 2.52 -15.82
N PHE A 100 -2.46 3.18 -16.32
CA PHE A 100 -1.14 2.60 -16.51
C PHE A 100 -0.50 2.18 -15.18
N LEU A 101 -0.55 3.07 -14.18
CA LEU A 101 -0.08 2.78 -12.83
C LEU A 101 -0.81 1.58 -12.21
N LEU A 102 -2.14 1.60 -12.27
CA LEU A 102 -2.97 0.55 -11.67
C LEU A 102 -2.67 -0.81 -12.30
N SER A 103 -2.55 -0.88 -13.63
CA SER A 103 -2.19 -2.11 -14.34
C SER A 103 -0.83 -2.65 -13.90
N LEU A 104 0.18 -1.77 -13.81
CA LEU A 104 1.52 -2.16 -13.38
C LEU A 104 1.57 -2.59 -11.92
N ALA A 105 0.86 -1.89 -11.04
CA ALA A 105 0.77 -2.26 -9.62
C ALA A 105 0.13 -3.64 -9.45
N ILE A 106 -1.00 -3.90 -10.12
CA ILE A 106 -1.66 -5.21 -10.08
C ILE A 106 -0.70 -6.30 -10.58
N VAL A 107 -0.07 -6.10 -11.74
CA VAL A 107 0.87 -7.10 -12.31
C VAL A 107 2.03 -7.35 -11.34
N TYR A 108 2.66 -6.30 -10.79
CA TYR A 108 3.77 -6.45 -9.85
C TYR A 108 3.38 -7.24 -8.61
N PHE A 109 2.27 -6.87 -7.97
CA PHE A 109 1.85 -7.54 -6.74
C PHE A 109 1.29 -8.96 -6.98
N LEU A 110 0.71 -9.23 -8.15
CA LEU A 110 0.37 -10.60 -8.54
C LEU A 110 1.63 -11.45 -8.69
N ILE A 111 2.67 -10.95 -9.35
CA ILE A 111 3.95 -11.63 -9.47
C ILE A 111 4.51 -11.92 -8.08
N ILE A 112 4.63 -10.92 -7.22
CA ILE A 112 5.17 -11.07 -5.87
C ILE A 112 4.35 -12.07 -5.04
N ASN A 113 3.02 -12.01 -5.13
CA ASN A 113 2.15 -12.90 -4.36
C ASN A 113 2.21 -14.35 -4.84
N TYR A 114 2.33 -14.56 -6.16
CA TYR A 114 2.40 -15.89 -6.74
C TYR A 114 3.79 -16.55 -6.57
N THR A 115 4.86 -15.78 -6.66
CA THR A 115 6.23 -16.28 -6.65
C THR A 115 6.91 -16.13 -5.29
N GLY A 116 6.39 -15.25 -4.43
CA GLY A 116 6.85 -15.12 -3.05
C GLY A 116 6.46 -16.36 -2.27
N ASN A 117 7.45 -17.15 -1.86
CA ASN A 117 7.24 -18.32 -1.00
C ASN A 117 6.90 -17.90 0.43
N PHE A 118 5.82 -17.09 0.59
CA PHE A 118 5.40 -16.60 1.89
C PHE A 118 5.00 -17.73 2.83
N SER A 119 4.46 -18.84 2.29
CA SER A 119 4.16 -20.06 3.05
C SER A 119 5.39 -20.66 3.72
N ASP A 120 6.59 -20.45 3.18
CA ASP A 120 7.82 -20.90 3.83
C ASP A 120 8.06 -20.18 5.18
N TRP A 121 7.52 -18.99 5.33
CA TRP A 121 7.60 -18.24 6.57
C TRP A 121 6.65 -18.81 7.64
N ASP A 122 5.61 -19.55 7.24
CA ASP A 122 4.69 -20.20 8.18
C ASP A 122 5.40 -21.30 9.00
N ARG A 123 6.53 -21.84 8.52
CA ARG A 123 7.41 -22.74 9.30
C ARG A 123 8.00 -22.06 10.55
N TYR A 124 8.17 -20.74 10.52
CA TYR A 124 8.59 -19.95 11.68
C TYR A 124 7.42 -19.61 12.58
N GLY A 125 6.19 -19.84 12.14
CA GLY A 125 4.98 -19.70 12.92
C GLY A 125 4.93 -20.71 14.05
N LYS A 126 4.45 -20.29 15.21
CA LYS A 126 4.37 -21.15 16.40
C LYS A 126 3.09 -21.96 16.36
N LYS A 127 3.18 -23.22 15.95
CA LYS A 127 2.05 -24.18 15.89
C LYS A 127 1.38 -24.47 17.23
N SER A 128 1.94 -24.10 18.34
CA SER A 128 1.33 -24.27 19.65
C SER A 128 2.14 -23.53 20.72
N GLY A 129 1.51 -22.56 21.36
CA GLY A 129 1.76 -22.15 22.72
C GLY A 129 3.17 -21.89 23.22
N VAL A 130 4.15 -21.91 22.36
CA VAL A 130 5.53 -21.67 22.73
C VAL A 130 5.73 -20.16 22.82
N ASP A 131 5.91 -19.68 24.02
CA ASP A 131 6.20 -18.27 24.29
C ASP A 131 7.49 -17.82 23.56
N PHE A 132 7.59 -16.53 23.19
CA PHE A 132 8.78 -15.97 22.53
C PHE A 132 10.08 -16.40 23.23
N LEU A 133 10.09 -16.41 24.55
CA LEU A 133 11.26 -16.81 25.33
C LEU A 133 11.55 -18.33 25.28
N GLN A 134 10.55 -19.17 25.01
CA GLN A 134 10.75 -20.61 24.79
C GLN A 134 11.26 -20.86 23.35
N SER A 135 10.98 -19.95 22.40
CA SER A 135 11.61 -20.01 21.07
C SER A 135 13.09 -19.63 21.10
N LEU A 136 13.52 -18.86 22.11
CA LEU A 136 14.94 -18.61 22.37
C LEU A 136 15.69 -19.88 22.79
N ASP A 137 15.02 -20.87 23.40
CA ASP A 137 15.64 -22.17 23.72
C ASP A 137 15.88 -23.02 22.48
N SER A 138 14.97 -23.00 21.50
CA SER A 138 15.20 -23.66 20.19
C SER A 138 16.28 -22.96 19.37
N TRP A 139 16.43 -21.66 19.51
CA TRP A 139 17.55 -20.89 18.96
C TRP A 139 18.88 -21.27 19.63
N LYS A 140 18.87 -21.44 20.94
CA LYS A 140 20.04 -21.87 21.71
C LYS A 140 20.54 -23.26 21.30
N VAL A 141 19.64 -24.21 21.00
CA VAL A 141 20.00 -25.54 20.49
C VAL A 141 20.66 -25.45 19.10
N ASN A 142 20.25 -24.51 18.25
CA ASN A 142 20.89 -24.27 16.96
C ASN A 142 22.24 -23.51 17.09
N LEU A 143 22.39 -22.65 18.08
CA LEU A 143 23.63 -21.90 18.33
C LEU A 143 24.71 -22.76 19.01
N ASN A 144 24.33 -23.79 19.78
CA ASN A 144 25.31 -24.74 20.34
C ASN A 144 26.03 -25.59 19.27
N ASN A 145 25.56 -25.56 18.04
CA ASN A 145 26.24 -26.15 16.90
C ASN A 145 27.10 -25.15 16.09
N SER A 146 27.14 -23.89 16.49
CA SER A 146 27.95 -22.80 15.93
C SER A 146 28.79 -22.16 17.06
N GLU A 147 29.94 -21.61 16.75
CA GLU A 147 30.94 -21.05 17.70
C GLU A 147 30.49 -19.90 18.61
N ASP A 148 29.20 -19.53 18.60
CA ASP A 148 28.63 -18.41 19.38
C ASP A 148 28.09 -18.83 20.78
N VAL A 149 28.97 -19.38 21.60
CA VAL A 149 28.65 -19.81 22.99
C VAL A 149 28.29 -18.60 23.90
N GLU A 150 28.80 -17.41 23.60
CA GLU A 150 28.59 -16.20 24.40
C GLU A 150 27.13 -15.74 24.40
N LEU A 151 26.44 -15.79 23.26
CA LEU A 151 25.04 -15.38 23.15
C LEU A 151 24.08 -16.29 23.94
N GLY A 152 24.43 -17.56 24.11
CA GLY A 152 23.68 -18.53 24.91
C GLY A 152 23.69 -18.22 26.41
N GLN A 153 24.80 -17.74 26.94
CA GLN A 153 24.98 -17.35 28.34
C GLN A 153 24.24 -16.05 28.68
N ASP A 154 24.18 -15.10 27.72
CA ASP A 154 23.43 -13.86 27.88
C ASP A 154 21.92 -14.09 27.96
N ILE A 155 21.38 -15.04 27.18
CA ILE A 155 19.97 -15.43 27.23
C ILE A 155 19.60 -16.04 28.57
N ASP A 156 20.42 -16.92 29.15
CA ASP A 156 20.18 -17.52 30.49
C ASP A 156 20.26 -16.47 31.61
N SER A 157 21.17 -15.52 31.48
CA SER A 157 21.28 -14.41 32.40
C SER A 157 20.04 -13.50 32.35
N LEU A 158 19.54 -13.19 31.16
CA LEU A 158 18.29 -12.43 30.97
C LEU A 158 17.06 -13.18 31.53
N LYS A 159 16.97 -14.51 31.34
CA LYS A 159 15.89 -15.34 31.93
C LYS A 159 15.89 -15.34 33.44
N LYS A 160 17.07 -15.38 34.05
CA LYS A 160 17.22 -15.27 35.52
C LYS A 160 16.82 -13.91 36.05
N VAL A 161 17.25 -12.82 35.41
CA VAL A 161 16.93 -11.43 35.80
C VAL A 161 15.42 -11.18 35.75
N ILE A 162 14.72 -11.74 34.74
CA ILE A 162 13.27 -11.55 34.55
C ILE A 162 12.43 -12.53 35.43
N ASN A 163 13.06 -13.43 36.20
CA ASN A 163 12.35 -14.50 36.94
C ASN A 163 11.33 -15.24 36.04
N TYR A 164 11.82 -15.72 34.90
CA TYR A 164 11.00 -16.26 33.82
C TYR A 164 10.13 -17.45 34.24
N GLU A 165 10.67 -18.35 35.08
CA GLU A 165 9.92 -19.52 35.58
C GLU A 165 8.73 -19.10 36.46
N GLY A 166 8.95 -18.15 37.36
CA GLY A 166 7.87 -17.60 38.19
C GLY A 166 6.79 -16.84 37.38
N PHE A 167 7.20 -16.20 36.26
CA PHE A 167 6.27 -15.58 35.32
C PHE A 167 5.44 -16.65 34.60
N LEU A 168 6.07 -17.73 34.13
CA LEU A 168 5.38 -18.84 33.44
C LEU A 168 4.38 -19.55 34.37
N GLU A 169 4.74 -19.79 35.62
CA GLU A 169 3.82 -20.40 36.58
C GLU A 169 2.60 -19.51 36.86
N LYS A 170 2.82 -18.21 37.06
CA LYS A 170 1.73 -17.25 37.27
C LYS A 170 0.80 -17.21 36.03
N LYS A 171 1.38 -17.22 34.81
CA LYS A 171 0.61 -17.25 33.58
C LYS A 171 -0.19 -18.54 33.44
N LYS A 172 0.42 -19.71 33.66
CA LYS A 172 -0.29 -21.02 33.67
C LYS A 172 -1.44 -21.07 34.66
N LYS A 173 -1.24 -20.56 35.89
CA LYS A 173 -2.31 -20.46 36.90
C LYS A 173 -3.44 -19.53 36.44
N LYS A 174 -3.11 -18.37 35.88
CA LYS A 174 -4.11 -17.44 35.32
C LYS A 174 -4.90 -18.07 34.19
N ASP A 175 -4.21 -18.70 33.23
CA ASP A 175 -4.82 -19.38 32.09
C ASP A 175 -5.77 -20.50 32.53
N SER A 176 -5.37 -21.31 33.55
CA SER A 176 -6.20 -22.38 34.08
C SER A 176 -7.47 -21.87 34.78
N LEU A 177 -7.39 -20.73 35.48
CA LEU A 177 -8.55 -20.09 36.10
C LEU A 177 -9.59 -19.61 35.07
N VAL A 178 -9.11 -19.06 33.96
CA VAL A 178 -9.97 -18.62 32.83
C VAL A 178 -10.64 -19.81 32.15
N LEU A 179 -9.89 -20.91 31.92
CA LEU A 179 -10.37 -22.09 31.21
C LEU A 179 -11.33 -22.96 32.06
N ASN A 180 -11.21 -22.94 33.39
CA ASN A 180 -12.09 -23.73 34.26
C ASN A 180 -13.51 -23.15 34.32
N ASP A 181 -13.66 -21.81 34.24
CA ASP A 181 -14.99 -21.16 34.24
C ASP A 181 -14.94 -19.89 33.37
N PRO A 182 -14.95 -20.05 32.03
CA PRO A 182 -14.85 -18.94 31.11
C PRO A 182 -15.99 -17.94 31.23
N LYS A 183 -17.21 -18.42 31.49
CA LYS A 183 -18.41 -17.58 31.58
C LYS A 183 -18.36 -16.62 32.75
N ASN A 184 -18.04 -17.10 33.92
CA ASN A 184 -17.91 -16.27 35.12
C ASN A 184 -16.71 -15.31 35.01
N HIS A 185 -15.61 -15.76 34.38
CA HIS A 185 -14.47 -14.91 34.16
C HIS A 185 -14.81 -13.74 33.20
N PHE A 186 -15.53 -14.03 32.11
CA PHE A 186 -15.96 -12.99 31.20
C PHE A 186 -16.94 -11.98 31.82
N ASN A 187 -17.86 -12.46 32.66
CA ASN A 187 -18.76 -11.60 33.40
C ASN A 187 -18.02 -10.65 34.34
N LYS A 188 -16.93 -11.12 35.01
CA LYS A 188 -16.06 -10.26 35.81
C LYS A 188 -15.35 -9.18 34.98
N ILE A 189 -14.94 -9.49 33.76
CA ILE A 189 -14.36 -8.49 32.83
C ILE A 189 -15.38 -7.41 32.49
N ILE A 190 -16.65 -7.80 32.28
CA ILE A 190 -17.70 -6.83 31.90
C ILE A 190 -18.11 -5.97 33.10
N SER A 191 -18.23 -6.55 34.32
CA SER A 191 -18.65 -5.86 35.53
C SER A 191 -17.56 -5.00 36.17
N GLY A 192 -16.29 -5.19 35.80
CA GLY A 192 -15.18 -4.42 36.34
C GLY A 192 -15.17 -2.95 35.86
N GLU A 193 -14.83 -2.04 36.76
CA GLU A 193 -14.78 -0.58 36.51
C GLU A 193 -13.50 -0.09 35.82
N THR A 194 -12.63 -0.97 35.36
CA THR A 194 -11.27 -0.60 34.95
C THR A 194 -11.15 -0.29 33.45
N ASP A 195 -10.31 0.70 33.10
CA ASP A 195 -9.95 1.18 31.77
C ASP A 195 -9.29 0.14 30.84
N GLY A 196 -9.08 -1.07 31.27
CA GLY A 196 -8.44 -2.17 30.52
C GLY A 196 -9.39 -3.16 29.84
N LYS A 197 -10.69 -2.86 29.73
CA LYS A 197 -11.70 -3.83 29.24
C LYS A 197 -11.40 -4.44 27.86
N PHE A 198 -10.86 -3.68 26.93
CA PHE A 198 -10.55 -4.22 25.59
C PHE A 198 -9.38 -5.22 25.61
N SER A 199 -8.29 -4.87 26.30
CA SER A 199 -7.12 -5.75 26.42
C SER A 199 -7.46 -7.05 27.17
N GLN A 200 -8.27 -6.98 28.23
CA GLN A 200 -8.72 -8.15 28.97
C GLN A 200 -9.63 -9.04 28.13
N LYS A 201 -10.55 -8.47 27.35
CA LYS A 201 -11.36 -9.21 26.39
C LYS A 201 -10.52 -9.88 25.32
N GLN A 202 -9.53 -9.17 24.80
CA GLN A 202 -8.61 -9.68 23.79
C GLN A 202 -7.78 -10.85 24.34
N GLU A 203 -7.24 -10.73 25.56
CA GLU A 203 -6.51 -11.82 26.24
C GLU A 203 -7.40 -13.04 26.48
N PHE A 204 -8.65 -12.82 26.90
CA PHE A 204 -9.64 -13.87 27.07
C PHE A 204 -9.93 -14.62 25.76
N PHE A 205 -10.28 -13.91 24.69
CA PHE A 205 -10.55 -14.54 23.40
C PHE A 205 -9.32 -15.23 22.80
N TYR A 206 -8.15 -14.62 22.94
CA TYR A 206 -6.89 -15.23 22.50
C TYR A 206 -6.62 -16.57 23.18
N LEU A 207 -6.89 -16.65 24.47
CA LEU A 207 -6.73 -17.90 25.22
C LEU A 207 -7.71 -18.97 24.77
N LEU A 208 -8.97 -18.61 24.55
CA LEU A 208 -10.01 -19.54 24.06
C LEU A 208 -9.71 -20.04 22.66
N LEU A 209 -9.39 -19.15 21.72
CA LEU A 209 -9.03 -19.48 20.35
C LEU A 209 -7.86 -20.47 20.31
N ARG A 210 -6.88 -20.30 21.19
CA ARG A 210 -5.70 -21.15 21.28
C ARG A 210 -5.99 -22.54 21.84
N LYS A 211 -6.95 -22.67 22.75
CA LYS A 211 -7.22 -23.90 23.49
C LYS A 211 -8.41 -24.71 22.96
N ASP A 212 -9.44 -24.03 22.52
CA ASP A 212 -10.75 -24.63 22.25
C ASP A 212 -11.12 -24.68 20.78
N SER A 213 -10.24 -24.30 19.85
CA SER A 213 -10.45 -24.35 18.39
C SER A 213 -11.79 -23.71 17.97
N ILE A 214 -12.09 -22.53 18.53
CA ILE A 214 -13.25 -21.74 18.14
C ILE A 214 -12.89 -20.98 16.87
N TYR A 215 -13.71 -21.10 15.83
CA TYR A 215 -13.41 -20.48 14.52
C TYR A 215 -14.19 -19.20 14.28
N ASN A 216 -15.37 -19.06 14.88
CA ASN A 216 -16.27 -17.94 14.66
C ASN A 216 -16.67 -17.27 15.98
N PHE A 217 -17.00 -15.97 15.89
CA PHE A 217 -17.49 -15.22 17.06
C PHE A 217 -18.82 -15.78 17.58
N ASP A 218 -19.68 -16.29 16.69
CA ASP A 218 -20.97 -16.88 17.07
C ASP A 218 -20.77 -18.16 17.93
N ASP A 219 -19.73 -18.96 17.65
CA ASP A 219 -19.36 -20.12 18.50
C ASP A 219 -19.00 -19.68 19.92
N ALA A 220 -18.30 -18.55 20.06
CA ALA A 220 -17.97 -17.99 21.37
C ALA A 220 -19.21 -17.47 22.12
N VAL A 221 -20.19 -16.93 21.42
CA VAL A 221 -21.49 -16.49 21.97
C VAL A 221 -22.26 -17.70 22.50
N ASP A 222 -22.40 -18.75 21.69
CA ASP A 222 -23.19 -19.93 22.02
C ASP A 222 -22.55 -20.78 23.12
N LYS A 223 -21.23 -21.00 23.06
CA LYS A 223 -20.52 -21.87 24.00
C LYS A 223 -20.24 -21.20 25.35
N TYR A 224 -19.91 -19.90 25.34
CA TYR A 224 -19.49 -19.19 26.56
C TYR A 224 -20.45 -18.10 27.02
N GLY A 225 -21.58 -17.91 26.33
CA GLY A 225 -22.59 -16.91 26.68
C GLY A 225 -22.07 -15.47 26.58
N VAL A 226 -21.13 -15.21 25.67
CA VAL A 226 -20.58 -13.88 25.43
C VAL A 226 -21.65 -12.98 24.80
N PRO A 227 -21.93 -11.78 25.32
CA PRO A 227 -22.90 -10.87 24.72
C PRO A 227 -22.50 -10.48 23.29
N LYS A 228 -23.47 -10.51 22.36
CA LYS A 228 -23.26 -10.19 20.93
C LYS A 228 -23.16 -8.67 20.71
N THR A 229 -22.07 -8.07 21.18
CA THR A 229 -21.79 -6.63 21.03
C THR A 229 -20.65 -6.39 20.02
N LEU A 230 -20.66 -5.20 19.38
CA LEU A 230 -19.61 -4.81 18.45
C LEU A 230 -18.22 -4.86 19.11
N GLY A 231 -18.10 -4.37 20.36
CA GLY A 231 -16.83 -4.35 21.08
C GLY A 231 -16.27 -5.76 21.35
N ASN A 232 -17.14 -6.74 21.65
CA ASN A 232 -16.72 -8.13 21.85
C ASN A 232 -16.32 -8.78 20.52
N LYS A 233 -17.04 -8.51 19.45
CA LYS A 233 -16.69 -8.99 18.10
C LYS A 233 -15.34 -8.43 17.64
N VAL A 234 -15.09 -7.15 17.87
CA VAL A 234 -13.79 -6.51 17.53
C VAL A 234 -12.65 -7.11 18.36
N ALA A 235 -12.87 -7.35 19.67
CA ALA A 235 -11.86 -7.98 20.51
C ALA A 235 -11.57 -9.45 20.10
N PHE A 236 -12.61 -10.20 19.71
CA PHE A 236 -12.47 -11.55 19.18
C PHE A 236 -11.66 -11.57 17.86
N ASN A 237 -12.03 -10.73 16.88
CA ASN A 237 -11.33 -10.64 15.61
C ASN A 237 -9.87 -10.22 15.79
N ALA A 238 -9.59 -9.26 16.68
CA ALA A 238 -8.23 -8.86 17.00
C ALA A 238 -7.40 -10.01 17.60
N SER A 239 -8.01 -10.83 18.46
CA SER A 239 -7.36 -12.01 19.04
C SER A 239 -7.11 -13.08 17.99
N ASN A 240 -8.08 -13.32 17.11
CA ASN A 240 -7.97 -14.26 16.00
C ASN A 240 -6.85 -13.83 15.02
N GLY A 241 -6.84 -12.54 14.63
CA GLY A 241 -5.79 -11.99 13.77
C GLY A 241 -4.39 -12.12 14.40
N LEU A 242 -4.24 -11.86 15.71
CA LEU A 242 -2.97 -12.06 16.41
C LEU A 242 -2.53 -13.53 16.41
N LEU A 243 -3.46 -14.46 16.60
CA LEU A 243 -3.18 -15.88 16.55
C LEU A 243 -2.69 -16.30 15.17
N HIS A 244 -3.35 -15.82 14.10
CA HIS A 244 -2.91 -16.08 12.73
C HIS A 244 -1.53 -15.51 12.42
N ILE A 245 -1.21 -14.28 12.87
CA ILE A 245 0.14 -13.71 12.72
C ILE A 245 1.19 -14.61 13.39
N GLN A 246 0.85 -15.22 14.53
CA GLN A 246 1.78 -16.08 15.25
C GLN A 246 1.91 -17.47 14.61
N GLN A 247 0.82 -18.02 14.09
CA GLN A 247 0.79 -19.37 13.55
C GLN A 247 1.19 -19.41 12.07
N GLU A 248 0.74 -18.42 11.30
CA GLU A 248 0.86 -18.33 9.84
C GLU A 248 1.31 -16.94 9.39
N PRO A 249 2.53 -16.49 9.80
CA PRO A 249 3.01 -15.15 9.48
C PRO A 249 3.15 -14.90 7.98
N GLY A 250 3.47 -15.93 7.19
CA GLY A 250 3.58 -15.84 5.75
C GLY A 250 2.23 -15.64 5.07
N SER A 251 1.23 -16.41 5.47
CA SER A 251 -0.15 -16.28 4.98
C SER A 251 -0.72 -14.89 5.29
N PHE A 252 -0.47 -14.38 6.50
CA PHE A 252 -0.86 -13.02 6.88
C PHE A 252 -0.16 -11.96 6.02
N LEU A 253 1.15 -12.11 5.78
CA LEU A 253 1.91 -11.20 4.92
C LEU A 253 1.38 -11.19 3.48
N SER A 254 1.10 -12.37 2.92
CA SER A 254 0.49 -12.52 1.58
C SER A 254 -0.84 -11.77 1.48
N MET A 255 -1.68 -11.86 2.53
CA MET A 255 -2.95 -11.13 2.59
C MET A 255 -2.75 -9.60 2.61
N VAL A 256 -1.77 -9.09 3.35
CA VAL A 256 -1.43 -7.66 3.36
C VAL A 256 -0.95 -7.21 1.97
N ILE A 257 -0.06 -7.99 1.35
CA ILE A 257 0.51 -7.69 0.02
C ILE A 257 -0.58 -7.64 -1.06
N SER A 258 -1.56 -8.54 -1.00
CA SER A 258 -2.67 -8.55 -1.97
C SER A 258 -3.53 -7.28 -1.96
N LYS A 259 -3.55 -6.55 -0.83
CA LYS A 259 -4.28 -5.28 -0.67
C LYS A 259 -3.47 -4.05 -1.08
N LEU A 260 -2.14 -4.19 -1.27
CA LEU A 260 -1.26 -3.06 -1.60
C LEU A 260 -1.61 -2.33 -2.91
N PRO A 261 -2.05 -2.97 -4.01
CA PRO A 261 -2.44 -2.24 -5.22
C PRO A 261 -3.50 -1.18 -4.95
N PHE A 262 -4.51 -1.53 -4.17
CA PHE A 262 -5.59 -0.60 -3.79
C PHE A 262 -5.10 0.46 -2.79
N ALA A 263 -4.25 0.06 -1.84
CA ALA A 263 -3.67 0.98 -0.87
C ALA A 263 -2.85 2.09 -1.55
N ILE A 264 -2.03 1.74 -2.53
CA ILE A 264 -1.23 2.71 -3.31
C ILE A 264 -2.13 3.68 -4.06
N PHE A 265 -3.27 3.21 -4.56
CA PHE A 265 -4.26 4.06 -5.21
C PHE A 265 -4.75 5.21 -4.30
N PHE A 266 -5.02 4.91 -3.03
CA PHE A 266 -5.44 5.93 -2.05
C PHE A 266 -4.26 6.73 -1.48
N PHE A 267 -3.09 6.11 -1.39
CA PHE A 267 -1.87 6.73 -0.90
C PHE A 267 -1.38 7.88 -1.78
N LEU A 268 -1.37 7.69 -3.11
CA LEU A 268 -0.78 8.66 -4.02
C LEU A 268 -1.51 10.00 -4.07
N PRO A 269 -2.85 10.09 -4.03
CA PRO A 269 -3.55 11.36 -3.86
C PRO A 269 -3.14 12.11 -2.60
N VAL A 270 -3.03 11.40 -1.46
CA VAL A 270 -2.57 12.02 -0.21
C VAL A 270 -1.13 12.52 -0.35
N PHE A 271 -0.24 11.73 -0.91
CA PHE A 271 1.14 12.14 -1.15
C PHE A 271 1.25 13.33 -2.14
N ALA A 272 0.45 13.32 -3.21
CA ALA A 272 0.39 14.41 -4.17
C ALA A 272 -0.06 15.74 -3.53
N PHE A 273 -0.91 15.69 -2.51
CA PHE A 273 -1.29 16.86 -1.72
C PHE A 273 -0.08 17.49 -1.01
N PHE A 274 0.79 16.68 -0.41
CA PHE A 274 2.01 17.19 0.20
C PHE A 274 3.00 17.75 -0.85
N ILE A 275 3.09 17.12 -2.03
CA ILE A 275 3.89 17.69 -3.12
C ILE A 275 3.33 19.06 -3.51
N TRP A 276 2.01 19.18 -3.68
CA TRP A 276 1.37 20.43 -4.00
C TRP A 276 1.66 21.53 -2.96
N LEU A 277 1.60 21.23 -1.67
CA LEU A 277 1.95 22.15 -0.59
C LEU A 277 3.38 22.67 -0.72
N ILE A 278 4.35 21.80 -0.99
CA ILE A 278 5.77 22.15 -1.12
C ILE A 278 6.04 22.99 -2.37
N TYR A 279 5.23 22.79 -3.41
CA TYR A 279 5.32 23.50 -4.68
C TYR A 279 4.22 24.52 -4.92
N ILE A 280 3.50 24.96 -3.89
CA ILE A 280 2.34 25.87 -3.97
C ILE A 280 2.65 27.18 -4.70
N ARG A 281 3.92 27.64 -4.65
CA ARG A 281 4.37 28.85 -5.36
C ARG A 281 4.64 28.63 -6.86
N LYS A 282 4.49 27.40 -7.36
CA LYS A 282 4.66 27.05 -8.78
C LYS A 282 3.29 27.10 -9.49
N LYS A 283 3.33 27.27 -10.82
CA LYS A 283 2.10 27.37 -11.66
C LYS A 283 1.39 26.04 -11.89
N TYR A 284 1.62 25.04 -11.03
CA TYR A 284 1.03 23.71 -11.16
C TYR A 284 -0.16 23.53 -10.23
N ASN A 285 -1.22 22.90 -10.72
CA ASN A 285 -2.37 22.53 -9.95
C ASN A 285 -2.15 21.20 -9.21
N TYR A 286 -2.98 20.87 -8.23
CA TYR A 286 -2.95 19.59 -7.52
C TYR A 286 -2.92 18.38 -8.48
N ILE A 287 -3.72 18.40 -9.55
CA ILE A 287 -3.79 17.32 -10.55
C ILE A 287 -2.46 17.14 -11.29
N ASP A 288 -1.72 18.20 -11.52
CA ASP A 288 -0.42 18.13 -12.19
C ASP A 288 0.60 17.36 -11.33
N HIS A 289 0.55 17.56 -10.01
CA HIS A 289 1.36 16.82 -9.05
C HIS A 289 0.92 15.36 -8.92
N LEU A 290 -0.38 15.11 -9.00
CA LEU A 290 -0.93 13.76 -8.99
C LEU A 290 -0.50 12.97 -10.24
N ILE A 291 -0.57 13.56 -11.42
CA ILE A 291 -0.08 12.98 -12.68
C ILE A 291 1.43 12.73 -12.60
N PHE A 292 2.20 13.67 -12.02
CA PHE A 292 3.63 13.49 -11.80
C PHE A 292 3.91 12.28 -10.90
N SER A 293 3.18 12.12 -9.80
CA SER A 293 3.28 10.98 -8.90
C SER A 293 2.94 9.67 -9.61
N PHE A 294 1.86 9.63 -10.38
CA PHE A 294 1.46 8.43 -11.13
C PHE A 294 2.53 7.98 -12.14
N HIS A 295 3.10 8.89 -12.90
CA HIS A 295 4.16 8.56 -13.86
C HIS A 295 5.42 8.03 -13.17
N ASN A 296 5.86 8.68 -12.08
CA ASN A 296 7.08 8.24 -11.38
C ASN A 296 6.86 6.91 -10.65
N THR A 297 5.71 6.68 -10.04
CA THR A 297 5.38 5.40 -9.39
C THR A 297 5.22 4.29 -10.44
N SER A 298 4.65 4.58 -11.62
CA SER A 298 4.62 3.62 -12.74
C SER A 298 6.03 3.20 -13.17
N LEU A 299 6.96 4.15 -13.25
CA LEU A 299 8.36 3.83 -13.53
C LEU A 299 8.98 2.95 -12.44
N LEU A 300 8.70 3.23 -11.17
CA LEU A 300 9.18 2.40 -10.07
C LEU A 300 8.72 0.94 -10.27
N PHE A 301 7.43 0.71 -10.55
CA PHE A 301 6.95 -0.65 -10.79
C PHE A 301 7.58 -1.32 -12.01
N ILE A 302 7.81 -0.57 -13.10
CA ILE A 302 8.52 -1.10 -14.26
C ILE A 302 9.92 -1.58 -13.86
N LEU A 303 10.66 -0.75 -13.13
CA LEU A 303 12.01 -1.09 -12.67
C LEU A 303 12.02 -2.28 -11.71
N LEU A 304 11.04 -2.36 -10.81
CA LEU A 304 10.89 -3.48 -9.89
C LEU A 304 10.52 -4.78 -10.62
N ILE A 305 9.66 -4.72 -11.64
CA ILE A 305 9.34 -5.89 -12.48
C ILE A 305 10.58 -6.36 -13.23
N ILE A 306 11.36 -5.42 -13.81
CA ILE A 306 12.62 -5.76 -14.50
C ILE A 306 13.62 -6.38 -13.53
N SER A 307 13.79 -5.78 -12.35
CA SER A 307 14.64 -6.32 -11.29
C SER A 307 14.24 -7.75 -10.94
N TYR A 308 12.96 -7.97 -10.70
CA TYR A 308 12.44 -9.31 -10.38
C TYR A 308 12.73 -10.33 -11.49
N LEU A 309 12.55 -9.96 -12.75
CA LEU A 309 12.86 -10.85 -13.89
C LEU A 309 14.35 -11.18 -13.96
N ILE A 310 15.23 -10.21 -13.72
CA ILE A 310 16.67 -10.42 -13.69
C ILE A 310 17.06 -11.32 -12.51
N ASP A 311 16.51 -11.06 -11.31
CA ASP A 311 16.80 -11.84 -10.11
C ASP A 311 16.32 -13.29 -10.28
N SER A 312 15.18 -13.51 -10.93
CA SER A 312 14.64 -14.84 -11.23
C SER A 312 15.48 -15.62 -12.26
N LEU A 313 16.07 -14.94 -13.26
CA LEU A 313 16.85 -15.57 -14.31
C LEU A 313 18.30 -15.84 -13.90
N PHE A 314 18.91 -14.94 -13.12
CA PHE A 314 20.33 -14.96 -12.81
C PHE A 314 20.63 -15.25 -11.32
N THR A 315 19.61 -15.51 -10.50
CA THR A 315 19.74 -15.76 -9.04
C THR A 315 20.56 -14.69 -8.32
N VAL A 316 20.44 -13.43 -8.76
CA VAL A 316 21.08 -12.26 -8.17
C VAL A 316 20.07 -11.46 -7.34
N ASN A 317 20.54 -10.49 -6.58
CA ASN A 317 19.68 -9.58 -5.81
C ASN A 317 19.89 -8.15 -6.33
N SER A 318 19.20 -7.82 -7.43
CA SER A 318 19.37 -6.55 -8.15
C SER A 318 18.48 -5.41 -7.62
N GLY A 319 17.56 -5.67 -6.70
CA GLY A 319 16.56 -4.72 -6.23
C GLY A 319 17.14 -3.38 -5.78
N TRP A 320 18.23 -3.40 -5.03
CA TRP A 320 18.91 -2.17 -4.56
C TRP A 320 19.49 -1.33 -5.70
N ILE A 321 19.94 -1.96 -6.78
CA ILE A 321 20.49 -1.28 -7.95
C ILE A 321 19.33 -0.53 -8.64
N PHE A 322 18.19 -1.18 -8.86
CA PHE A 322 17.04 -0.57 -9.50
C PHE A 322 16.39 0.54 -8.65
N LEU A 323 16.37 0.39 -7.32
CA LEU A 323 15.94 1.46 -6.41
C LEU A 323 16.87 2.67 -6.47
N THR A 324 18.18 2.45 -6.57
CA THR A 324 19.15 3.54 -6.74
C THR A 324 18.97 4.24 -8.09
N ILE A 325 18.77 3.50 -9.17
CA ILE A 325 18.46 4.05 -10.50
C ILE A 325 17.19 4.90 -10.43
N PHE A 326 16.14 4.38 -9.77
CA PHE A 326 14.89 5.12 -9.58
C PHE A 326 15.10 6.42 -8.77
N SER A 327 15.88 6.37 -7.70
CA SER A 327 16.19 7.53 -6.86
C SER A 327 16.84 8.66 -7.68
N VAL A 328 17.86 8.33 -8.46
CA VAL A 328 18.53 9.28 -9.37
C VAL A 328 17.58 9.80 -10.45
N TYR A 329 16.75 8.92 -11.01
CA TYR A 329 15.76 9.31 -12.01
C TYR A 329 14.73 10.28 -11.43
N LEU A 330 14.15 9.96 -10.25
CA LEU A 330 13.17 10.80 -9.57
C LEU A 330 13.72 12.19 -9.29
N PHE A 331 14.95 12.27 -8.79
CA PHE A 331 15.65 13.54 -8.59
C PHE A 331 15.74 14.37 -9.89
N ARG A 332 16.17 13.72 -10.99
CA ARG A 332 16.25 14.36 -12.31
C ARG A 332 14.88 14.78 -12.83
N ALA A 333 13.86 13.93 -12.63
CA ALA A 333 12.48 14.22 -13.04
C ALA A 333 11.93 15.44 -12.27
N MET A 334 12.14 15.51 -10.96
CA MET A 334 11.75 16.66 -10.14
C MET A 334 12.44 17.95 -10.60
N LYS A 335 13.77 17.91 -10.79
CA LYS A 335 14.54 19.08 -11.26
C LYS A 335 14.00 19.59 -12.61
N LYS A 336 13.78 18.69 -13.58
CA LYS A 336 13.31 19.05 -14.91
C LYS A 336 11.85 19.50 -14.92
N PHE A 337 10.97 18.81 -14.18
CA PHE A 337 9.55 19.11 -14.19
C PHE A 337 9.24 20.45 -13.53
N TYR A 338 9.79 20.68 -12.32
CA TYR A 338 9.55 21.91 -11.56
C TYR A 338 10.45 23.07 -11.95
N ASP A 339 11.40 22.85 -12.84
CA ASP A 339 12.35 23.85 -13.30
C ASP A 339 12.99 24.63 -12.11
N GLN A 340 13.78 23.93 -11.32
CA GLN A 340 14.43 24.49 -10.14
C GLN A 340 15.95 24.24 -10.12
N GLY A 341 16.65 25.13 -9.44
CA GLY A 341 18.10 24.96 -9.20
C GLY A 341 18.39 23.72 -8.36
N LEU A 342 19.61 23.21 -8.46
CA LEU A 342 20.06 21.96 -7.85
C LEU A 342 19.83 21.93 -6.34
N PHE A 343 20.27 22.96 -5.61
CA PHE A 343 20.14 23.01 -4.14
C PHE A 343 18.68 22.94 -3.66
N LYS A 344 17.79 23.75 -4.28
CA LYS A 344 16.35 23.73 -3.95
C LYS A 344 15.70 22.38 -4.24
N THR A 345 16.18 21.69 -5.28
CA THR A 345 15.70 20.35 -5.62
C THR A 345 16.15 19.31 -4.60
N ILE A 346 17.43 19.37 -4.14
CA ILE A 346 17.94 18.45 -3.12
C ILE A 346 17.13 18.56 -1.83
N VAL A 347 16.96 19.78 -1.30
CA VAL A 347 16.22 20.00 -0.05
C VAL A 347 14.79 19.45 -0.16
N LYS A 348 14.08 19.80 -1.24
CA LYS A 348 12.70 19.32 -1.44
C LYS A 348 12.62 17.82 -1.70
N TYR A 349 13.59 17.26 -2.40
CA TYR A 349 13.68 15.82 -2.63
C TYR A 349 13.83 15.06 -1.32
N LEU A 350 14.76 15.45 -0.44
CA LEU A 350 14.94 14.82 0.86
C LEU A 350 13.68 14.96 1.73
N PHE A 351 13.09 16.15 1.77
CA PHE A 351 11.88 16.40 2.54
C PHE A 351 10.68 15.58 2.06
N LEU A 352 10.47 15.49 0.73
CA LEU A 352 9.41 14.66 0.15
C LEU A 352 9.62 13.17 0.39
N ASN A 353 10.86 12.68 0.33
CA ASN A 353 11.14 11.27 0.66
C ASN A 353 10.87 10.98 2.14
N SER A 354 11.18 11.92 3.06
CA SER A 354 10.84 11.76 4.48
C SER A 354 9.32 11.70 4.69
N ILE A 355 8.55 12.58 4.04
CA ILE A 355 7.08 12.54 4.08
C ILE A 355 6.57 11.22 3.49
N PHE A 356 7.10 10.79 2.34
CA PHE A 356 6.73 9.53 1.71
C PHE A 356 6.92 8.35 2.67
N PHE A 357 8.07 8.29 3.33
CA PHE A 357 8.39 7.22 4.29
C PHE A 357 7.42 7.22 5.49
N ILE A 358 7.13 8.38 6.07
CA ILE A 358 6.18 8.49 7.19
C ILE A 358 4.78 8.06 6.77
N LEU A 359 4.30 8.54 5.62
CA LEU A 359 2.99 8.17 5.08
C LEU A 359 2.92 6.68 4.72
N ALA A 360 3.98 6.11 4.15
CA ALA A 360 4.06 4.68 3.83
C ALA A 360 4.01 3.82 5.09
N LEU A 361 4.74 4.21 6.15
CA LEU A 361 4.70 3.55 7.45
C LEU A 361 3.27 3.58 8.03
N PHE A 362 2.62 4.73 7.96
CA PHE A 362 1.24 4.89 8.44
C PHE A 362 0.25 4.04 7.63
N MET A 363 0.41 3.97 6.30
CA MET A 363 -0.39 3.13 5.44
C MET A 363 -0.22 1.64 5.76
N ILE A 364 1.02 1.18 5.97
CA ILE A 364 1.31 -0.21 6.36
C ILE A 364 0.64 -0.52 7.70
N LEU A 365 0.70 0.40 8.65
CA LEU A 365 0.06 0.26 9.96
C LEU A 365 -1.47 0.16 9.84
N ILE A 366 -2.10 0.96 8.98
CA ILE A 366 -3.54 0.87 8.69
C ILE A 366 -3.90 -0.49 8.07
N LEU A 367 -3.12 -0.96 7.10
CA LEU A 367 -3.35 -2.26 6.47
C LEU A 367 -3.18 -3.41 7.46
N PHE A 368 -2.15 -3.34 8.28
CA PHE A 368 -1.88 -4.34 9.31
C PHE A 368 -3.03 -4.40 10.34
N THR A 369 -3.40 -3.26 10.91
CA THR A 369 -4.52 -3.17 11.87
C THR A 369 -5.86 -3.53 11.22
N GLY A 370 -6.11 -3.08 9.99
CA GLY A 370 -7.32 -3.44 9.26
C GLY A 370 -7.43 -4.95 9.05
N ASN A 371 -6.35 -5.64 8.69
CA ASN A 371 -6.35 -7.10 8.56
C ASN A 371 -6.55 -7.79 9.92
N LEU A 372 -5.92 -7.26 10.98
CA LEU A 372 -6.06 -7.81 12.33
C LEU A 372 -7.53 -7.81 12.80
N PHE A 373 -8.30 -6.78 12.48
CA PHE A 373 -9.69 -6.64 12.93
C PHE A 373 -10.74 -7.23 11.98
N THR A 374 -10.37 -7.58 10.76
CA THR A 374 -11.30 -8.11 9.73
C THR A 374 -11.17 -9.62 9.53
N TYR A 375 -10.30 -10.27 10.27
CA TYR A 375 -10.05 -11.71 10.19
C TYR A 375 -11.20 -12.57 10.72
#